data_757cd2657e5f6db5409f9d2ffe86776d
#
_entry.id   757cd2657e5f6db5409f9d2ffe86776d
#
_cell.length_a   1.000
_cell.length_b   1.000
_cell.length_c   1.000
_cell.angle_alpha   90.00
_cell.angle_beta   90.00
_cell.angle_gamma   90.00
#
_symmetry.space_group_name_H-M   'P 1'
#
loop_
_entity.id
_entity.type
_entity.pdbx_description
1 polymer ?
#
loop_
_entity_poly.entity_id
_entity_poly.type
_entity_poly.pdbx_seq_one_letter_code
_entity_poly.pdbx_strand_id
1 'polypeptide(L)'
;MIIVFILFLCLLLYGAAEYRCHRNNIDKVPLRILVNGTRGKTTVTRIIAYCLQGNGIKTMARTSGSSLEIIHCDGSVEKLQRKRNPRILEMIPFFRLAREENAEAVVIECMALQEENQKTIADTLVRPGIVVMTNTFIDHVPEMGNTLSETAWVLSRSVPKGGILYTTEDYYDNFGFKIRKVDTDTIPPESSIPIHASSWAIAR
;
A
#
# COMPACT_ATOMS: atom_id res chain seq x y z
N MET A 1 2.67 28.03 -34.02
CA MET A 1 2.76 28.38 -32.59
C MET A 1 1.41 28.18 -31.86
N ILE A 2 0.31 28.75 -32.35
CA ILE A 2 -1.02 28.68 -31.69
C ILE A 2 -1.48 27.22 -31.44
N ILE A 3 -1.35 26.34 -32.44
CA ILE A 3 -1.76 24.91 -32.34
C ILE A 3 -0.99 24.20 -31.21
N VAL A 4 0.33 24.42 -31.13
CA VAL A 4 1.18 23.81 -30.08
C VAL A 4 0.76 24.29 -28.70
N PHE A 5 0.44 25.59 -28.57
CA PHE A 5 -0.04 26.15 -27.30
C PHE A 5 -1.41 25.55 -26.92
N ILE A 6 -2.32 25.40 -27.87
CA ILE A 6 -3.64 24.77 -27.63
C ILE A 6 -3.46 23.32 -27.17
N LEU A 7 -2.62 22.54 -27.87
CA LEU A 7 -2.36 21.15 -27.49
C LEU A 7 -1.74 21.05 -26.10
N PHE A 8 -0.80 21.92 -25.77
CA PHE A 8 -0.18 21.97 -24.44
C PHE A 8 -1.23 22.31 -23.36
N LEU A 9 -2.09 23.30 -23.62
CA LEU A 9 -3.16 23.65 -22.70
C LEU A 9 -4.15 22.49 -22.51
N CYS A 10 -4.56 21.82 -23.59
CA CYS A 10 -5.42 20.63 -23.51
C CYS A 10 -4.78 19.51 -22.68
N LEU A 11 -3.48 19.28 -22.83
CA LEU A 11 -2.73 18.28 -22.05
C LEU A 11 -2.71 18.64 -20.56
N LEU A 12 -2.47 19.91 -20.22
CA LEU A 12 -2.51 20.39 -18.84
C LEU A 12 -3.90 20.24 -18.22
N LEU A 13 -4.94 20.62 -18.95
CA LEU A 13 -6.34 20.48 -18.48
C LEU A 13 -6.72 19.01 -18.30
N TYR A 14 -6.32 18.15 -19.23
CA TYR A 14 -6.52 16.70 -19.10
C TYR A 14 -5.83 16.13 -17.85
N GLY A 15 -4.56 16.45 -17.65
CA GLY A 15 -3.81 16.00 -16.46
C GLY A 15 -4.41 16.52 -15.15
N ALA A 16 -4.86 17.77 -15.13
CA ALA A 16 -5.55 18.35 -13.97
C ALA A 16 -6.90 17.67 -13.69
N ALA A 17 -7.64 17.33 -14.74
CA ALA A 17 -8.92 16.61 -14.63
C ALA A 17 -8.70 15.18 -14.12
N GLU A 18 -7.71 14.45 -14.66
CA GLU A 18 -7.35 13.11 -14.21
C GLU A 18 -6.91 13.10 -12.74
N TYR A 19 -6.05 14.04 -12.35
CA TYR A 19 -5.64 14.20 -10.95
C TYR A 19 -6.81 14.47 -10.01
N ARG A 20 -7.73 15.39 -10.38
CA ARG A 20 -8.93 15.67 -9.57
C ARG A 20 -9.84 14.46 -9.47
N CYS A 21 -10.05 13.75 -10.59
CA CYS A 21 -10.87 12.54 -10.62
C CYS A 21 -10.27 11.46 -9.70
N HIS A 22 -8.97 11.21 -9.79
CA HIS A 22 -8.29 10.25 -8.93
C HIS A 22 -8.37 10.65 -7.45
N ARG A 23 -8.12 11.92 -7.14
CA ARG A 23 -8.24 12.46 -5.79
C ARG A 23 -9.64 12.21 -5.22
N ASN A 24 -10.66 12.46 -6.01
CA ASN A 24 -12.05 12.24 -5.63
C ASN A 24 -12.38 10.76 -5.37
N ASN A 25 -11.76 9.85 -6.15
CA ASN A 25 -11.89 8.40 -5.93
C ASN A 25 -11.24 7.97 -4.63
N ILE A 26 -10.03 8.49 -4.30
CA ILE A 26 -9.35 8.24 -3.03
C ILE A 26 -10.21 8.72 -1.85
N ASP A 27 -10.75 9.94 -1.92
CA ASP A 27 -11.49 10.56 -0.82
C ASP A 27 -12.85 9.84 -0.54
N LYS A 28 -13.34 9.02 -1.49
CA LYS A 28 -14.52 8.17 -1.30
C LYS A 28 -14.23 6.89 -0.51
N VAL A 29 -12.97 6.49 -0.36
CA VAL A 29 -12.57 5.33 0.42
C VAL A 29 -11.97 5.80 1.75
N PRO A 30 -12.73 5.76 2.86
CA PRO A 30 -12.28 6.36 4.13
C PRO A 30 -11.09 5.62 4.76
N LEU A 31 -11.05 4.29 4.71
CA LEU A 31 -9.97 3.49 5.28
C LEU A 31 -9.00 3.03 4.19
N ARG A 32 -7.78 3.53 4.24
CA ARG A 32 -6.72 3.19 3.29
C ARG A 32 -5.51 2.68 4.05
N ILE A 33 -5.20 1.41 3.84
CA ILE A 33 -4.08 0.68 4.47
C ILE A 33 -3.06 0.35 3.40
N LEU A 34 -1.82 0.76 3.61
CA LEU A 34 -0.69 0.40 2.77
C LEU A 34 0.19 -0.60 3.52
N VAL A 35 0.44 -1.75 2.93
CA VAL A 35 1.32 -2.78 3.49
C VAL A 35 2.66 -2.70 2.77
N ASN A 36 3.71 -2.42 3.53
CA ASN A 36 5.08 -2.30 3.02
C ASN A 36 6.06 -3.15 3.85
N GLY A 37 7.32 -3.16 3.47
CA GLY A 37 8.38 -3.97 4.07
C GLY A 37 9.07 -4.85 3.05
N THR A 38 10.03 -5.64 3.48
CA THR A 38 10.85 -6.45 2.57
C THR A 38 10.15 -7.75 2.20
N ARG A 39 9.62 -8.49 3.18
CA ARG A 39 9.01 -9.82 3.01
C ARG A 39 7.62 -9.89 3.67
N GLY A 40 6.78 -10.81 3.19
CA GLY A 40 5.47 -11.10 3.81
C GLY A 40 4.35 -10.13 3.43
N LYS A 41 4.61 -9.08 2.64
CA LYS A 41 3.61 -8.07 2.24
C LYS A 41 2.31 -8.67 1.70
N THR A 42 2.40 -9.58 0.73
CA THR A 42 1.24 -10.23 0.09
C THR A 42 0.37 -10.97 1.10
N THR A 43 1.01 -11.72 2.01
CA THR A 43 0.32 -12.48 3.06
C THR A 43 -0.41 -11.54 4.02
N VAL A 44 0.27 -10.51 4.52
CA VAL A 44 -0.31 -9.53 5.44
C VAL A 44 -1.45 -8.75 4.78
N THR A 45 -1.28 -8.36 3.50
CA THR A 45 -2.33 -7.69 2.72
C THR A 45 -3.61 -8.53 2.67
N ARG A 46 -3.48 -9.84 2.35
CA ARG A 46 -4.63 -10.75 2.29
C ARG A 46 -5.28 -10.96 3.65
N ILE A 47 -4.48 -11.17 4.71
CA ILE A 47 -4.99 -11.37 6.06
C ILE A 47 -5.80 -10.15 6.51
N ILE A 48 -5.25 -8.95 6.38
CA ILE A 48 -5.96 -7.72 6.77
C ILE A 48 -7.25 -7.58 5.97
N ALA A 49 -7.21 -7.81 4.64
CA ALA A 49 -8.41 -7.72 3.80
C ALA A 49 -9.50 -8.69 4.25
N TYR A 50 -9.18 -9.97 4.45
CA TYR A 50 -10.15 -10.97 4.89
C TYR A 50 -10.65 -10.73 6.32
N CYS A 51 -9.81 -10.23 7.22
CA CYS A 51 -10.23 -9.83 8.56
C CYS A 51 -11.26 -8.68 8.51
N LEU A 52 -11.03 -7.67 7.68
CA LEU A 52 -11.96 -6.56 7.52
C LEU A 52 -13.28 -7.02 6.88
N GLN A 53 -13.22 -7.84 5.82
CA GLN A 53 -14.40 -8.43 5.18
C GLN A 53 -15.19 -9.31 6.15
N GLY A 54 -14.52 -10.15 6.94
CA GLY A 54 -15.13 -10.98 7.96
C GLY A 54 -15.85 -10.18 9.06
N ASN A 55 -15.46 -8.93 9.28
CA ASN A 55 -16.14 -7.98 10.15
C ASN A 55 -17.19 -7.11 9.44
N GLY A 56 -17.56 -7.45 8.20
CA GLY A 56 -18.62 -6.78 7.46
C GLY A 56 -18.21 -5.46 6.79
N ILE A 57 -16.92 -5.12 6.76
CA ILE A 57 -16.42 -3.91 6.10
C ILE A 57 -16.19 -4.22 4.62
N LYS A 58 -16.83 -3.47 3.72
CA LYS A 58 -16.63 -3.59 2.27
C LYS A 58 -15.19 -3.25 1.92
N THR A 59 -14.37 -4.26 1.78
CA THR A 59 -12.91 -4.10 1.62
C THR A 59 -12.46 -4.65 0.28
N MET A 60 -11.73 -3.85 -0.46
CA MET A 60 -10.94 -4.32 -1.60
C MET A 60 -9.47 -4.42 -1.24
N ALA A 61 -8.77 -5.39 -1.83
CA ALA A 61 -7.33 -5.45 -1.67
C ALA A 61 -6.63 -5.67 -3.01
N ARG A 62 -5.37 -5.24 -3.06
CA ARG A 62 -4.51 -5.42 -4.21
C ARG A 62 -3.15 -5.92 -3.77
N THR A 63 -2.76 -7.08 -4.27
CA THR A 63 -1.40 -7.61 -4.13
C THR A 63 -0.53 -7.22 -5.31
N SER A 64 0.78 -7.26 -5.14
CA SER A 64 1.73 -6.85 -6.19
C SER A 64 2.95 -7.76 -6.31
N GLY A 65 3.09 -8.72 -5.42
CA GLY A 65 4.24 -9.62 -5.31
C GLY A 65 4.28 -10.72 -6.38
N SER A 66 4.39 -11.97 -5.96
CA SER A 66 4.49 -13.15 -6.83
C SER A 66 3.26 -13.37 -7.71
N SER A 67 2.09 -12.91 -7.27
CA SER A 67 0.87 -12.84 -8.07
C SER A 67 0.23 -11.46 -7.91
N LEU A 68 -0.11 -10.84 -9.03
CA LEU A 68 -0.92 -9.62 -9.04
C LEU A 68 -2.38 -10.04 -8.96
N GLU A 69 -3.04 -9.70 -7.84
CA GLU A 69 -4.44 -10.04 -7.62
C GLU A 69 -5.20 -8.85 -7.09
N ILE A 70 -6.48 -8.78 -7.45
CA ILE A 70 -7.47 -7.91 -6.82
C ILE A 70 -8.43 -8.81 -6.05
N ILE A 71 -8.61 -8.54 -4.78
CA ILE A 71 -9.66 -9.11 -3.94
C ILE A 71 -10.78 -8.08 -3.93
N HIS A 72 -11.94 -8.47 -4.43
CA HIS A 72 -13.13 -7.63 -4.54
C HIS A 72 -13.90 -7.55 -3.21
N CYS A 73 -14.82 -6.60 -3.10
CA CYS A 73 -15.65 -6.43 -1.89
C CYS A 73 -16.51 -7.64 -1.55
N ASP A 74 -16.84 -8.48 -2.52
CA ASP A 74 -17.59 -9.74 -2.35
C ASP A 74 -16.71 -10.93 -1.98
N GLY A 75 -15.40 -10.73 -1.84
CA GLY A 75 -14.42 -11.77 -1.53
C GLY A 75 -13.92 -12.54 -2.76
N SER A 76 -14.43 -12.28 -3.95
CA SER A 76 -13.90 -12.87 -5.18
C SER A 76 -12.49 -12.37 -5.47
N VAL A 77 -11.69 -13.20 -6.15
CA VAL A 77 -10.29 -12.90 -6.45
C VAL A 77 -10.05 -12.91 -7.94
N GLU A 78 -9.69 -11.76 -8.48
CA GLU A 78 -9.28 -11.61 -9.87
C GLU A 78 -7.74 -11.67 -9.98
N LYS A 79 -7.22 -12.61 -10.77
CA LYS A 79 -5.79 -12.68 -11.10
C LYS A 79 -5.51 -11.86 -12.34
N LEU A 80 -4.67 -10.84 -12.19
CA LEU A 80 -4.28 -9.98 -13.29
C LEU A 80 -2.97 -10.46 -13.91
N GLN A 81 -2.96 -10.66 -15.23
CA GLN A 81 -1.72 -10.93 -15.96
C GLN A 81 -0.96 -9.63 -16.25
N ARG A 82 0.26 -9.50 -15.74
CA ARG A 82 1.14 -8.39 -16.08
C ARG A 82 1.69 -8.55 -17.48
N LYS A 83 1.29 -7.65 -18.37
CA LYS A 83 1.88 -7.53 -19.72
C LYS A 83 3.09 -6.58 -19.75
N ARG A 84 3.36 -5.83 -18.68
CA ARG A 84 4.41 -4.79 -18.58
C ARG A 84 5.00 -4.78 -17.17
N ASN A 85 6.13 -4.07 -17.01
CA ASN A 85 6.73 -3.83 -15.70
C ASN A 85 5.73 -3.12 -14.74
N PRO A 86 5.82 -3.41 -13.42
CA PRO A 86 4.99 -2.75 -12.41
C PRO A 86 5.07 -1.23 -12.51
N ARG A 87 3.91 -0.56 -12.42
CA ARG A 87 3.85 0.91 -12.43
C ARG A 87 3.00 1.39 -11.26
N ILE A 88 3.49 2.38 -10.53
CA ILE A 88 2.74 2.99 -9.42
C ILE A 88 1.41 3.62 -9.88
N LEU A 89 1.31 4.03 -11.14
CA LEU A 89 0.07 4.57 -11.74
C LEU A 89 -1.08 3.53 -11.83
N GLU A 90 -0.81 2.25 -11.63
CA GLU A 90 -1.85 1.20 -11.52
C GLU A 90 -2.81 1.44 -10.33
N MET A 91 -2.45 2.32 -9.42
CA MET A 91 -3.34 2.77 -8.34
C MET A 91 -4.53 3.58 -8.85
N ILE A 92 -4.38 4.29 -9.97
CA ILE A 92 -5.47 5.12 -10.53
C ILE A 92 -6.68 4.27 -10.93
N PRO A 93 -6.55 3.25 -11.81
CA PRO A 93 -7.67 2.37 -12.13
C PRO A 93 -8.16 1.56 -10.92
N PHE A 94 -7.28 1.17 -9.99
CA PHE A 94 -7.69 0.46 -8.78
C PHE A 94 -8.64 1.29 -7.92
N PHE A 95 -8.34 2.57 -7.66
CA PHE A 95 -9.24 3.43 -6.89
C PHE A 95 -10.54 3.77 -7.63
N ARG A 96 -10.54 3.75 -8.97
CA ARG A 96 -11.78 3.86 -9.74
C ARG A 96 -12.67 2.65 -9.48
N LEU A 97 -12.12 1.45 -9.57
CA LEU A 97 -12.83 0.20 -9.29
C LEU A 97 -13.33 0.16 -7.83
N ALA A 98 -12.49 0.55 -6.86
CA ALA A 98 -12.88 0.60 -5.45
C ALA A 98 -14.07 1.53 -5.21
N ARG A 99 -14.14 2.67 -5.93
CA ARG A 99 -15.30 3.56 -5.88
C ARG A 99 -16.54 2.92 -6.50
N GLU A 100 -16.40 2.23 -7.64
CA GLU A 100 -17.51 1.55 -8.34
C GLU A 100 -18.13 0.46 -7.47
N GLU A 101 -17.32 -0.26 -6.69
CA GLU A 101 -17.76 -1.27 -5.72
C GLU A 101 -18.22 -0.68 -4.38
N ASN A 102 -18.15 0.64 -4.21
CA ASN A 102 -18.45 1.32 -2.94
C ASN A 102 -17.64 0.76 -1.77
N ALA A 103 -16.34 0.54 -1.99
CA ALA A 103 -15.43 0.06 -0.96
C ALA A 103 -15.29 1.07 0.18
N GLU A 104 -15.43 0.60 1.41
CA GLU A 104 -15.21 1.36 2.65
C GLU A 104 -13.75 1.32 3.07
N ALA A 105 -13.05 0.25 2.67
CA ALA A 105 -11.64 0.06 2.95
C ALA A 105 -10.89 -0.45 1.71
N VAL A 106 -9.61 -0.05 1.62
CA VAL A 106 -8.66 -0.67 0.70
C VAL A 106 -7.40 -1.09 1.44
N VAL A 107 -6.87 -2.27 1.08
CA VAL A 107 -5.60 -2.80 1.57
C VAL A 107 -4.68 -3.01 0.39
N ILE A 108 -3.57 -2.29 0.33
CA ILE A 108 -2.72 -2.24 -0.86
C ILE A 108 -1.31 -2.68 -0.49
N GLU A 109 -0.79 -3.68 -1.22
CA GLU A 109 0.63 -4.04 -1.14
C GLU A 109 1.48 -3.01 -1.90
N CYS A 110 2.46 -2.43 -1.22
CA CYS A 110 3.42 -1.50 -1.84
C CYS A 110 4.33 -2.23 -2.82
N MET A 111 4.33 -1.76 -4.07
CA MET A 111 5.17 -2.31 -5.14
C MET A 111 6.43 -1.47 -5.39
N ALA A 112 6.53 -0.29 -4.80
CA ALA A 112 7.61 0.63 -5.07
C ALA A 112 8.88 0.22 -4.31
N LEU A 113 10.01 0.30 -4.99
CA LEU A 113 11.33 0.09 -4.40
C LEU A 113 12.04 1.42 -4.17
N GLN A 114 11.98 2.34 -5.14
CA GLN A 114 12.66 3.62 -5.11
C GLN A 114 11.96 4.61 -4.15
N GLU A 115 12.75 5.43 -3.47
CA GLU A 115 12.30 6.42 -2.51
C GLU A 115 11.20 7.34 -3.05
N GLU A 116 11.41 7.93 -4.23
CA GLU A 116 10.47 8.86 -4.85
C GLU A 116 9.13 8.19 -5.19
N ASN A 117 9.19 6.93 -5.63
CA ASN A 117 7.99 6.15 -5.94
C ASN A 117 7.21 5.82 -4.68
N GLN A 118 7.88 5.44 -3.58
CA GLN A 118 7.24 5.20 -2.29
C GLN A 118 6.56 6.47 -1.76
N LYS A 119 7.27 7.59 -1.83
CA LYS A 119 6.72 8.90 -1.46
C LYS A 119 5.52 9.30 -2.33
N THR A 120 5.59 9.06 -3.64
CA THR A 120 4.49 9.36 -4.56
C THR A 120 3.25 8.51 -4.25
N ILE A 121 3.44 7.22 -3.91
CA ILE A 121 2.34 6.35 -3.44
C ILE A 121 1.74 6.93 -2.17
N ALA A 122 2.57 7.28 -1.18
CA ALA A 122 2.10 7.77 0.10
C ALA A 122 1.37 9.12 0.00
N ASP A 123 1.92 10.08 -0.72
CA ASP A 123 1.42 11.46 -0.71
C ASP A 123 0.33 11.72 -1.76
N THR A 124 0.32 10.94 -2.86
CA THR A 124 -0.49 11.26 -4.04
C THR A 124 -1.42 10.14 -4.46
N LEU A 125 -0.89 8.91 -4.63
CA LEU A 125 -1.64 7.84 -5.31
C LEU A 125 -2.52 7.01 -4.38
N VAL A 126 -2.15 6.86 -3.10
CA VAL A 126 -2.91 6.08 -2.11
C VAL A 126 -3.33 6.94 -0.93
N ARG A 127 -2.43 7.76 -0.40
CA ARG A 127 -2.64 8.60 0.79
C ARG A 127 -3.16 7.78 1.97
N PRO A 128 -2.43 6.74 2.39
CA PRO A 128 -2.89 5.83 3.42
C PRO A 128 -3.02 6.56 4.77
N GLY A 129 -4.06 6.24 5.53
CA GLY A 129 -4.16 6.64 6.93
C GLY A 129 -3.34 5.73 7.84
N ILE A 130 -3.17 4.47 7.41
CA ILE A 130 -2.43 3.44 8.11
C ILE A 130 -1.40 2.83 7.17
N VAL A 131 -0.17 2.71 7.66
CA VAL A 131 0.90 1.94 7.00
C VAL A 131 1.30 0.79 7.91
N VAL A 132 1.37 -0.40 7.35
CA VAL A 132 1.82 -1.61 8.03
C VAL A 132 3.19 -1.97 7.48
N MET A 133 4.21 -1.94 8.33
CA MET A 133 5.56 -2.35 7.97
C MET A 133 5.81 -3.77 8.49
N THR A 134 5.92 -4.72 7.57
CA THR A 134 6.03 -6.13 7.93
C THR A 134 7.38 -6.47 8.54
N ASN A 135 8.44 -6.04 7.90
CA ASN A 135 9.83 -6.22 8.34
C ASN A 135 10.79 -5.40 7.50
N THR A 136 12.04 -5.29 7.98
CA THR A 136 13.12 -4.56 7.33
C THR A 136 14.34 -5.48 7.21
N PHE A 137 14.56 -6.02 6.01
CA PHE A 137 15.76 -6.78 5.66
C PHE A 137 16.50 -6.08 4.52
N ILE A 138 17.79 -6.29 4.41
CA ILE A 138 18.57 -5.83 3.25
C ILE A 138 18.12 -6.62 2.03
N ASP A 139 17.51 -5.91 1.08
CA ASP A 139 17.03 -6.44 -0.20
C ASP A 139 17.04 -5.31 -1.23
N HIS A 140 17.07 -5.62 -2.51
CA HIS A 140 17.08 -4.62 -3.58
C HIS A 140 18.12 -3.50 -3.35
N VAL A 141 19.38 -3.90 -3.06
CA VAL A 141 20.47 -3.00 -2.68
C VAL A 141 20.63 -1.77 -3.59
N PRO A 142 20.48 -1.88 -4.93
CA PRO A 142 20.58 -0.70 -5.80
C PRO A 142 19.56 0.39 -5.50
N GLU A 143 18.36 0.05 -5.02
CA GLU A 143 17.25 0.95 -4.76
C GLU A 143 17.09 1.31 -3.29
N MET A 144 17.42 0.38 -2.37
CA MET A 144 17.14 0.51 -0.94
C MET A 144 18.37 0.67 -0.04
N GLY A 145 19.58 0.63 -0.63
CA GLY A 145 20.84 0.70 0.12
C GLY A 145 21.32 -0.65 0.64
N ASN A 146 22.51 -0.65 1.25
CA ASN A 146 23.20 -1.85 1.68
C ASN A 146 23.23 -2.03 3.21
N THR A 147 22.52 -1.18 3.93
CA THR A 147 22.37 -1.26 5.40
C THR A 147 20.89 -1.30 5.79
N LEU A 148 20.60 -1.86 6.98
CA LEU A 148 19.24 -1.87 7.52
C LEU A 148 18.69 -0.44 7.72
N SER A 149 19.55 0.50 8.11
CA SER A 149 19.17 1.91 8.30
C SER A 149 18.77 2.57 6.97
N GLU A 150 19.51 2.31 5.90
CA GLU A 150 19.17 2.84 4.57
C GLU A 150 17.87 2.21 4.05
N THR A 151 17.73 0.89 4.19
CA THR A 151 16.47 0.20 3.84
C THR A 151 15.30 0.74 4.63
N ALA A 152 15.44 0.92 5.96
CA ALA A 152 14.39 1.49 6.80
C ALA A 152 14.05 2.93 6.38
N TRP A 153 15.06 3.74 6.04
CA TRP A 153 14.84 5.08 5.51
C TRP A 153 13.98 5.08 4.24
N VAL A 154 14.36 4.27 3.25
CA VAL A 154 13.61 4.18 1.99
C VAL A 154 12.18 3.68 2.23
N LEU A 155 12.01 2.61 3.01
CA LEU A 155 10.68 2.08 3.35
C LEU A 155 9.82 3.12 4.10
N SER A 156 10.43 3.94 4.96
CA SER A 156 9.76 4.99 5.73
C SER A 156 9.08 6.04 4.84
N ARG A 157 9.54 6.22 3.59
CA ARG A 157 8.95 7.18 2.65
C ARG A 157 7.53 6.83 2.22
N SER A 158 7.12 5.58 2.46
CA SER A 158 5.73 5.16 2.27
C SER A 158 4.77 5.61 3.37
N VAL A 159 5.27 6.20 4.46
CA VAL A 159 4.46 6.72 5.57
C VAL A 159 4.18 8.19 5.35
N PRO A 160 2.92 8.59 5.05
CA PRO A 160 2.60 10.00 4.80
C PRO A 160 2.61 10.80 6.10
N LYS A 161 2.75 12.11 5.99
CA LYS A 161 2.67 13.02 7.14
C LYS A 161 1.30 12.86 7.83
N GLY A 162 1.33 12.54 9.12
CA GLY A 162 0.13 12.32 9.92
C GLY A 162 -0.46 10.91 9.84
N GLY A 163 0.09 10.02 9.00
CA GLY A 163 -0.26 8.60 8.98
C GLY A 163 0.22 7.87 10.24
N ILE A 164 -0.42 6.72 10.51
CA ILE A 164 -0.04 5.84 11.62
C ILE A 164 0.75 4.67 11.05
N LEU A 165 1.94 4.42 11.62
CA LEU A 165 2.79 3.29 11.27
C LEU A 165 2.59 2.15 12.28
N TYR A 166 2.15 0.99 11.82
CA TYR A 166 2.13 -0.25 12.58
C TYR A 166 3.36 -1.08 12.22
N THR A 167 4.16 -1.46 13.21
CA THR A 167 5.37 -2.26 13.01
C THR A 167 5.77 -2.99 14.29
N THR A 168 6.58 -4.05 14.13
CA THR A 168 7.27 -4.74 15.21
C THR A 168 8.71 -4.25 15.38
N GLU A 169 9.19 -3.40 14.45
CA GLU A 169 10.60 -3.02 14.29
C GLU A 169 10.92 -1.69 14.99
N ASP A 170 12.09 -1.59 15.62
CA ASP A 170 12.55 -0.38 16.31
C ASP A 170 13.26 0.63 15.40
N TYR A 171 13.58 0.23 14.18
CA TYR A 171 14.28 1.09 13.21
C TYR A 171 13.54 2.40 12.91
N TYR A 172 12.23 2.45 13.11
CA TYR A 172 11.37 3.59 12.76
C TYR A 172 11.14 4.59 13.90
N ASP A 173 11.61 4.30 15.12
CA ASP A 173 11.30 5.10 16.33
C ASP A 173 11.79 6.55 16.24
N ASN A 174 12.89 6.78 15.51
CA ASN A 174 13.51 8.10 15.37
C ASN A 174 13.03 8.90 14.15
N PHE A 175 12.06 8.40 13.37
CA PHE A 175 11.60 9.09 12.15
C PHE A 175 10.45 10.06 12.39
N GLY A 176 9.99 10.24 13.64
CA GLY A 176 8.96 11.22 13.98
C GLY A 176 7.55 10.84 13.56
N PHE A 177 7.29 9.55 13.28
CA PHE A 177 5.98 9.04 12.95
C PHE A 177 5.12 8.78 14.20
N LYS A 178 3.82 8.73 14.00
CA LYS A 178 2.90 8.10 14.96
C LYS A 178 3.05 6.58 14.87
N ILE A 179 3.81 5.96 15.77
CA ILE A 179 4.09 4.52 15.75
C ILE A 179 3.15 3.80 16.71
N ARG A 180 2.67 2.63 16.25
CA ARG A 180 2.00 1.62 17.05
C ARG A 180 2.83 0.34 16.96
N LYS A 181 3.53 0.02 18.05
CA LYS A 181 4.24 -1.27 18.16
C LYS A 181 3.23 -2.38 18.32
N VAL A 182 3.45 -3.44 17.58
CA VAL A 182 2.64 -4.64 17.64
C VAL A 182 3.41 -5.67 18.47
N ASP A 183 2.78 -6.13 19.55
CA ASP A 183 3.35 -7.15 20.42
C ASP A 183 3.25 -8.52 19.74
N THR A 184 4.39 -9.17 19.56
CA THR A 184 4.48 -10.51 18.98
C THR A 184 4.32 -11.62 20.01
N ASP A 185 4.44 -11.31 21.30
CA ASP A 185 4.43 -12.30 22.38
C ASP A 185 2.99 -12.79 22.72
N THR A 186 1.98 -12.06 22.25
CA THR A 186 0.57 -12.41 22.46
C THR A 186 0.02 -13.43 21.46
N ILE A 187 0.85 -13.95 20.54
CA ILE A 187 0.43 -14.91 19.54
C ILE A 187 0.34 -16.30 20.18
N PRO A 188 -0.83 -16.99 20.10
CA PRO A 188 -0.94 -18.35 20.62
C PRO A 188 0.07 -19.28 19.94
N PRO A 189 0.82 -20.12 20.69
CA PRO A 189 1.84 -21.00 20.11
C PRO A 189 1.27 -22.10 19.19
N GLU A 190 -0.02 -22.26 19.12
CA GLU A 190 -0.71 -23.34 18.40
C GLU A 190 -1.32 -22.91 17.05
N SER A 191 -0.99 -21.73 16.50
CA SER A 191 -1.49 -21.41 15.16
C SER A 191 -0.77 -22.29 14.12
N SER A 192 -1.45 -23.34 13.67
CA SER A 192 -1.01 -24.25 12.61
C SER A 192 -0.91 -23.59 11.22
N ILE A 193 -1.06 -22.28 11.15
CA ILE A 193 -0.96 -21.51 9.92
C ILE A 193 0.51 -21.11 9.73
N PRO A 194 1.15 -21.46 8.61
CA PRO A 194 2.56 -21.15 8.34
C PRO A 194 2.74 -19.66 7.99
N ILE A 195 2.35 -18.78 8.88
CA ILE A 195 2.49 -17.33 8.75
C ILE A 195 3.53 -16.87 9.75
N HIS A 196 4.45 -16.04 9.31
CA HIS A 196 5.45 -15.43 10.19
C HIS A 196 4.75 -14.72 11.36
N ALA A 197 5.24 -14.89 12.59
CA ALA A 197 4.62 -14.37 13.82
C ALA A 197 4.30 -12.86 13.75
N SER A 198 5.22 -12.05 13.21
CA SER A 198 5.01 -10.61 13.02
C SER A 198 3.82 -10.28 12.09
N SER A 199 3.57 -11.11 11.08
CA SER A 199 2.44 -10.90 10.15
C SER A 199 1.10 -11.10 10.84
N TRP A 200 1.02 -12.05 11.78
CA TRP A 200 -0.19 -12.30 12.59
C TRP A 200 -0.51 -11.15 13.55
N ALA A 201 0.51 -10.67 14.25
CA ALA A 201 0.34 -9.58 15.19
C ALA A 201 -0.14 -8.28 14.53
N ILE A 202 0.32 -8.01 13.29
CA ILE A 202 -0.07 -6.83 12.53
C ILE A 202 -1.51 -6.92 11.99
N ALA A 203 -2.03 -8.14 11.76
CA ALA A 203 -3.36 -8.36 11.20
C ALA A 203 -4.50 -8.32 12.22
N ARG A 204 -4.19 -8.27 13.53
CA ARG A 204 -5.16 -8.09 14.62
C ARG A 204 -5.35 -6.63 14.98
#